data_a53ab2a27b57c281ca5d05d2f759414c
#
_entry.id   a53ab2a27b57c281ca5d05d2f759414c
#
_cell.length_a   1.000
_cell.length_b   1.000
_cell.length_c   1.000
_cell.angle_alpha   90.00
_cell.angle_beta   90.00
_cell.angle_gamma   90.00
#
_symmetry.space_group_name_H-M   'P 1'
#
loop_
_entity.id
_entity.type
_entity.pdbx_description
1 polymer ?
#
loop_
_entity_poly.entity_id
_entity_poly.type
_entity_poly.pdbx_seq_one_letter_code
_entity_poly.pdbx_strand_id
1 'polypeptide(L)'
;TPSSAGVALTVSGPVANTVNFTGTDYIATFKASGCLSILDSNSIPGVAADYLVVAGGGGGGQGAAPAFASGGGGAGGFRTSFPGGTKIYLQPGSNAITVGAGGAGSTSTGSAGASGTNSIFGNITSAGGGGGGSPGANGLSGGSGGGAGQGDGGFPNGGAGNTPATTPVQGFAGGNYTSPGYSG
;
A
#
# COMPACT_ATOMS: atom_id res chain seq x y z
N THR A 1 16.79 -22.57 -29.73
CA THR A 1 16.87 -21.56 -28.69
C THR A 1 15.94 -20.40 -29.08
N PRO A 2 14.84 -20.13 -28.38
CA PRO A 2 14.16 -18.90 -28.64
C PRO A 2 15.09 -17.77 -28.19
N SER A 3 15.59 -17.04 -29.15
CA SER A 3 16.24 -15.77 -28.92
C SER A 3 15.22 -14.87 -28.21
N SER A 4 15.55 -14.40 -27.03
CA SER A 4 14.82 -13.33 -26.34
C SER A 4 15.04 -11.99 -27.05
N ALA A 5 15.02 -12.03 -28.39
CA ALA A 5 15.10 -10.88 -29.24
C ALA A 5 13.78 -10.12 -29.10
N GLY A 6 13.77 -9.04 -28.37
CA GLY A 6 12.81 -8.02 -28.66
C GLY A 6 12.04 -7.37 -27.53
N VAL A 7 12.01 -7.85 -26.30
CA VAL A 7 11.39 -7.08 -25.21
C VAL A 7 12.45 -6.23 -24.52
N ALA A 8 12.43 -4.93 -24.78
CA ALA A 8 13.20 -3.97 -23.98
C ALA A 8 12.24 -3.30 -22.99
N LEU A 9 12.59 -3.29 -21.72
CA LEU A 9 11.86 -2.60 -20.68
C LEU A 9 12.61 -1.33 -20.28
N THR A 10 11.88 -0.24 -20.20
CA THR A 10 12.40 1.01 -19.64
C THR A 10 11.47 1.52 -18.56
N VAL A 11 12.03 2.17 -17.56
CA VAL A 11 11.26 2.87 -16.51
C VAL A 11 11.48 4.35 -16.62
N SER A 12 10.44 5.13 -16.41
CA SER A 12 10.50 6.58 -16.27
C SER A 12 10.09 7.00 -14.87
N GLY A 13 10.43 8.21 -14.49
CA GLY A 13 10.19 8.78 -13.17
C GLY A 13 11.49 9.12 -12.44
N PRO A 14 11.44 9.39 -11.13
CA PRO A 14 12.63 9.70 -10.35
C PRO A 14 13.68 8.57 -10.38
N VAL A 15 14.93 8.91 -10.12
CA VAL A 15 16.10 8.01 -10.16
C VAL A 15 15.95 6.74 -9.29
N ALA A 16 14.98 6.75 -8.36
CA ALA A 16 14.67 5.59 -7.50
C ALA A 16 13.97 4.43 -8.22
N ASN A 17 13.46 4.65 -9.45
CA ASN A 17 12.83 3.62 -10.28
C ASN A 17 13.89 2.91 -11.11
N THR A 18 13.91 1.57 -11.08
CA THR A 18 14.96 0.77 -11.74
C THR A 18 14.39 -0.42 -12.49
N VAL A 19 15.11 -0.87 -13.52
CA VAL A 19 14.92 -2.18 -14.16
C VAL A 19 16.23 -2.93 -14.09
N ASN A 20 16.19 -4.14 -13.57
CA ASN A 20 17.32 -5.06 -13.52
C ASN A 20 17.01 -6.33 -14.31
N PHE A 21 17.99 -6.83 -15.07
CA PHE A 21 17.91 -8.12 -15.75
C PHE A 21 18.72 -9.16 -14.97
N THR A 22 18.10 -10.29 -14.62
CA THR A 22 18.72 -11.35 -13.80
C THR A 22 19.39 -12.44 -14.64
N GLY A 23 19.39 -12.31 -15.97
CA GLY A 23 19.81 -13.35 -16.91
C GLY A 23 18.64 -14.13 -17.51
N THR A 24 17.51 -14.18 -16.83
CA THR A 24 16.26 -14.81 -17.29
C THR A 24 15.07 -13.87 -17.21
N ASP A 25 14.99 -13.06 -16.18
CA ASP A 25 13.83 -12.22 -15.88
C ASP A 25 14.20 -10.75 -15.76
N TYR A 26 13.25 -9.88 -16.07
CA TYR A 26 13.34 -8.46 -15.77
C TYR A 26 12.60 -8.17 -14.47
N ILE A 27 13.24 -7.42 -13.56
CA ILE A 27 12.64 -6.92 -12.33
C ILE A 27 12.57 -5.41 -12.42
N ALA A 28 11.35 -4.87 -12.57
CA ALA A 28 11.09 -3.44 -12.51
C ALA A 28 10.66 -3.05 -11.10
N THR A 29 11.37 -2.11 -10.49
CA THR A 29 11.09 -1.60 -9.13
C THR A 29 10.72 -0.14 -9.19
N PHE A 30 9.56 0.21 -8.62
CA PHE A 30 9.07 1.57 -8.51
C PHE A 30 8.98 1.99 -7.05
N LYS A 31 9.76 2.99 -6.67
CA LYS A 31 9.72 3.67 -5.35
C LYS A 31 9.06 5.03 -5.43
N ALA A 32 8.71 5.47 -6.61
CA ALA A 32 7.95 6.68 -6.91
C ALA A 32 7.13 6.46 -8.18
N SER A 33 6.08 7.25 -8.35
CA SER A 33 5.21 7.17 -9.53
C SER A 33 5.99 7.38 -10.83
N GLY A 34 5.60 6.67 -11.87
CA GLY A 34 6.28 6.68 -13.17
C GLY A 34 5.58 5.79 -14.18
N CYS A 35 6.31 5.38 -15.21
CA CYS A 35 5.78 4.48 -16.22
C CYS A 35 6.75 3.31 -16.48
N LEU A 36 6.19 2.13 -16.68
CA LEU A 36 6.88 0.98 -17.24
C LEU A 36 6.57 0.93 -18.74
N SER A 37 7.57 1.16 -19.57
CA SER A 37 7.42 1.07 -21.01
C SER A 37 7.94 -0.25 -21.53
N ILE A 38 7.09 -0.96 -22.28
CA ILE A 38 7.43 -2.19 -22.99
C ILE A 38 7.65 -1.80 -24.45
N LEU A 39 8.90 -1.85 -24.88
CA LEU A 39 9.27 -1.57 -26.24
C LEU A 39 9.13 -2.87 -27.04
N ASP A 40 8.16 -2.88 -27.94
CA ASP A 40 7.93 -3.99 -28.85
C ASP A 40 8.77 -3.82 -30.11
N SER A 41 9.67 -4.75 -30.37
CA SER A 41 10.41 -4.79 -31.63
C SER A 41 9.79 -5.74 -32.68
N ASN A 42 8.79 -6.57 -32.30
CA ASN A 42 8.25 -7.62 -33.16
C ASN A 42 6.76 -7.94 -32.95
N SER A 43 5.93 -6.94 -32.69
CA SER A 43 4.45 -7.12 -32.58
C SER A 43 4.02 -8.20 -31.57
N ILE A 44 4.66 -8.23 -30.39
CA ILE A 44 4.22 -9.13 -29.33
C ILE A 44 2.84 -8.66 -28.79
N PRO A 45 1.92 -9.58 -28.55
CA PRO A 45 0.57 -9.23 -28.08
C PRO A 45 0.53 -8.68 -26.64
N GLY A 46 1.66 -8.67 -25.94
CA GLY A 46 1.81 -8.22 -24.56
C GLY A 46 2.62 -9.19 -23.71
N VAL A 47 2.86 -8.82 -22.46
CA VAL A 47 3.71 -9.57 -21.52
C VAL A 47 2.94 -9.87 -20.24
N ALA A 48 2.89 -11.16 -19.86
CA ALA A 48 2.38 -11.55 -18.56
C ALA A 48 3.47 -11.34 -17.49
N ALA A 49 3.15 -10.59 -16.44
CA ALA A 49 4.08 -10.27 -15.37
C ALA A 49 3.50 -10.63 -14.00
N ASP A 50 4.35 -11.16 -13.13
CA ASP A 50 4.07 -11.19 -11.71
C ASP A 50 4.24 -9.80 -11.12
N TYR A 51 3.49 -9.50 -10.07
CA TYR A 51 3.53 -8.20 -9.44
C TYR A 51 3.50 -8.28 -7.92
N LEU A 52 4.03 -7.25 -7.33
CA LEU A 52 3.87 -6.88 -5.93
C LEU A 52 3.55 -5.39 -5.87
N VAL A 53 2.37 -5.04 -5.37
CA VAL A 53 1.91 -3.66 -5.20
C VAL A 53 1.60 -3.40 -3.74
N VAL A 54 2.36 -2.49 -3.13
CA VAL A 54 2.19 -2.07 -1.74
C VAL A 54 1.80 -0.60 -1.72
N ALA A 55 0.74 -0.25 -1.01
CA ALA A 55 0.27 1.12 -0.87
C ALA A 55 0.96 1.87 0.26
N GLY A 56 0.75 3.18 0.37
CA GLY A 56 1.26 3.98 1.47
C GLY A 56 0.62 3.57 2.80
N GLY A 57 1.39 3.45 3.87
CA GLY A 57 0.88 3.22 5.23
C GLY A 57 0.19 4.46 5.80
N GLY A 58 -0.67 4.30 6.79
CA GLY A 58 -1.26 5.41 7.54
C GLY A 58 -0.29 6.01 8.57
N GLY A 59 -0.52 7.24 8.97
CA GLY A 59 0.19 7.90 10.07
C GLY A 59 -0.40 7.55 11.43
N GLY A 60 0.41 7.58 12.48
CA GLY A 60 -0.08 7.44 13.85
C GLY A 60 -0.84 8.70 14.33
N GLY A 61 -1.77 8.53 15.24
CA GLY A 61 -2.41 9.63 15.93
C GLY A 61 -1.49 10.27 16.97
N GLN A 62 -1.87 11.46 17.48
CA GLN A 62 -1.17 12.14 18.56
C GLN A 62 -1.97 12.02 19.86
N GLY A 63 -1.33 11.49 20.87
CA GLY A 63 -1.88 11.38 22.21
C GLY A 63 -2.16 12.75 22.85
N ALA A 64 -2.95 12.76 23.91
CA ALA A 64 -3.22 13.94 24.73
C ALA A 64 -2.56 13.75 26.10
N ALA A 65 -1.62 14.63 26.43
CA ALA A 65 -0.99 14.61 27.76
C ALA A 65 -2.00 14.96 28.84
N PRO A 66 -1.86 14.42 30.07
CA PRO A 66 -0.78 13.54 30.51
C PRO A 66 -1.06 12.01 30.40
N ALA A 67 -2.23 11.57 29.90
CA ALA A 67 -2.64 10.19 30.14
C ALA A 67 -3.26 9.43 28.95
N PHE A 68 -3.50 10.09 27.79
CA PHE A 68 -4.21 9.41 26.71
C PHE A 68 -3.31 9.07 25.53
N ALA A 69 -3.20 7.76 25.25
CA ALA A 69 -2.48 7.25 24.07
C ALA A 69 -3.38 7.29 22.82
N SER A 70 -2.74 7.32 21.68
CA SER A 70 -3.39 7.24 20.36
C SER A 70 -3.01 5.97 19.64
N GLY A 71 -3.76 5.60 18.61
CA GLY A 71 -3.51 4.43 17.80
C GLY A 71 -2.36 4.63 16.80
N GLY A 72 -1.67 3.54 16.46
CA GLY A 72 -0.72 3.49 15.35
C GLY A 72 -1.41 3.47 13.99
N GLY A 73 -0.74 3.96 12.94
CA GLY A 73 -1.25 3.86 11.57
C GLY A 73 -1.19 2.43 11.04
N GLY A 74 -2.17 2.05 10.22
CA GLY A 74 -2.21 0.76 9.54
C GLY A 74 -1.25 0.69 8.35
N ALA A 75 -0.79 -0.51 8.01
CA ALA A 75 -0.01 -0.72 6.81
C ALA A 75 -0.84 -0.48 5.54
N GLY A 76 -0.20 -0.04 4.46
CA GLY A 76 -0.81 -0.04 3.15
C GLY A 76 -1.22 -1.45 2.71
N GLY A 77 -2.24 -1.54 1.86
CA GLY A 77 -2.65 -2.78 1.27
C GLY A 77 -1.50 -3.46 0.54
N PHE A 78 -1.47 -4.79 0.63
CA PHE A 78 -0.47 -5.65 -0.01
C PHE A 78 -1.17 -6.53 -1.02
N ARG A 79 -0.86 -6.35 -2.32
CA ARG A 79 -1.40 -7.18 -3.40
C ARG A 79 -0.29 -7.80 -4.22
N THR A 80 -0.39 -9.09 -4.45
CA THR A 80 0.62 -9.84 -5.22
C THR A 80 -0.02 -10.96 -6.02
N SER A 81 0.59 -11.27 -7.15
CA SER A 81 0.31 -12.50 -7.90
C SER A 81 1.16 -13.69 -7.43
N PHE A 82 2.15 -13.48 -6.58
CA PHE A 82 3.10 -14.53 -6.17
C PHE A 82 2.82 -15.04 -4.75
N PRO A 83 2.87 -16.35 -4.49
CA PRO A 83 3.01 -17.45 -5.45
C PRO A 83 1.65 -17.93 -6.03
N GLY A 84 1.62 -18.21 -7.35
CA GLY A 84 0.50 -18.92 -7.96
C GLY A 84 -0.80 -18.15 -8.17
N GLY A 85 -0.80 -16.81 -7.97
CA GLY A 85 -1.94 -15.95 -8.26
C GLY A 85 -2.04 -15.55 -9.74
N THR A 86 -3.01 -14.69 -10.04
CA THR A 86 -3.26 -14.21 -11.41
C THR A 86 -2.25 -13.12 -11.78
N LYS A 87 -1.46 -13.35 -12.83
CA LYS A 87 -0.55 -12.36 -13.38
C LYS A 87 -1.30 -11.18 -14.01
N ILE A 88 -0.66 -10.02 -14.03
CA ILE A 88 -1.11 -8.89 -14.84
C ILE A 88 -0.63 -9.06 -16.28
N TYR A 89 -1.47 -8.67 -17.23
CA TYR A 89 -1.11 -8.66 -18.64
C TYR A 89 -0.82 -7.25 -19.11
N LEU A 90 0.43 -6.97 -19.45
CA LEU A 90 0.91 -5.65 -19.84
C LEU A 90 0.92 -5.52 -21.35
N GLN A 91 0.31 -4.46 -21.85
CA GLN A 91 0.35 -4.13 -23.27
C GLN A 91 1.68 -3.47 -23.64
N PRO A 92 2.14 -3.62 -24.91
CA PRO A 92 3.22 -2.80 -25.45
C PRO A 92 2.91 -1.32 -25.28
N GLY A 93 3.96 -0.52 -25.08
CA GLY A 93 3.83 0.91 -24.82
C GLY A 93 3.97 1.26 -23.35
N SER A 94 3.42 2.40 -22.95
CA SER A 94 3.57 2.97 -21.61
C SER A 94 2.47 2.47 -20.65
N ASN A 95 2.88 1.81 -19.58
CA ASN A 95 2.01 1.37 -18.50
C ASN A 95 2.25 2.26 -17.27
N ALA A 96 1.27 3.07 -16.92
CA ALA A 96 1.38 4.00 -15.81
C ALA A 96 1.40 3.27 -14.46
N ILE A 97 2.25 3.76 -13.55
CA ILE A 97 2.36 3.25 -12.18
C ILE A 97 2.24 4.43 -11.22
N THR A 98 1.35 4.28 -10.25
CA THR A 98 1.21 5.21 -9.13
C THR A 98 1.76 4.56 -7.87
N VAL A 99 2.68 5.21 -7.20
CA VAL A 99 3.17 4.81 -5.88
C VAL A 99 2.52 5.74 -4.85
N GLY A 100 1.73 5.15 -3.95
CA GLY A 100 1.01 5.88 -2.92
C GLY A 100 1.95 6.40 -1.83
N ALA A 101 1.71 7.63 -1.40
CA ALA A 101 2.43 8.23 -0.28
C ALA A 101 1.90 7.71 1.06
N GLY A 102 2.76 7.66 2.07
CA GLY A 102 2.36 7.43 3.45
C GLY A 102 1.52 8.60 4.00
N GLY A 103 0.59 8.31 4.87
CA GLY A 103 -0.16 9.30 5.62
C GLY A 103 0.72 9.99 6.67
N ALA A 104 0.54 11.29 6.86
CA ALA A 104 1.26 12.02 7.90
C ALA A 104 0.81 11.58 9.29
N GLY A 105 1.75 11.39 10.21
CA GLY A 105 1.45 11.30 11.63
C GLY A 105 0.89 12.63 12.12
N SER A 106 -0.03 12.60 13.07
CA SER A 106 -0.57 13.82 13.66
C SER A 106 0.49 14.53 14.51
N THR A 107 0.57 15.84 14.35
CA THR A 107 1.39 16.72 15.20
C THR A 107 0.53 17.54 16.15
N SER A 108 -0.78 17.44 16.04
CA SER A 108 -1.75 18.14 16.91
C SER A 108 -2.23 17.23 18.03
N THR A 109 -2.09 17.68 19.26
CA THR A 109 -2.52 16.95 20.46
C THR A 109 -3.98 16.48 20.34
N GLY A 110 -4.24 15.20 20.61
CA GLY A 110 -5.57 14.62 20.55
C GLY A 110 -6.13 14.43 19.14
N SER A 111 -5.30 14.44 18.10
CA SER A 111 -5.76 14.28 16.71
C SER A 111 -5.35 12.94 16.12
N ALA A 112 -6.18 12.42 15.20
CA ALA A 112 -5.91 11.20 14.47
C ALA A 112 -4.82 11.41 13.42
N GLY A 113 -4.13 10.32 13.05
CA GLY A 113 -3.21 10.29 11.91
C GLY A 113 -3.95 10.30 10.57
N ALA A 114 -3.27 10.74 9.52
CA ALA A 114 -3.82 10.68 8.17
C ALA A 114 -3.69 9.26 7.59
N SER A 115 -4.67 8.88 6.75
CA SER A 115 -4.56 7.65 5.95
C SER A 115 -3.50 7.80 4.85
N GLY A 116 -2.85 6.70 4.48
CA GLY A 116 -2.00 6.63 3.29
C GLY A 116 -2.81 6.69 2.00
N THR A 117 -2.12 6.79 0.87
CA THR A 117 -2.76 6.80 -0.45
C THR A 117 -2.52 5.49 -1.21
N ASN A 118 -3.36 5.25 -2.21
CA ASN A 118 -3.33 4.01 -2.98
C ASN A 118 -2.10 3.94 -3.89
N SER A 119 -1.58 2.71 -4.07
CA SER A 119 -0.68 2.38 -5.18
C SER A 119 -1.46 1.66 -6.27
N ILE A 120 -1.16 2.00 -7.55
CA ILE A 120 -1.91 1.49 -8.70
C ILE A 120 -0.94 1.00 -9.77
N PHE A 121 -1.21 -0.19 -10.27
CA PHE A 121 -0.54 -0.76 -11.43
C PHE A 121 -1.57 -1.41 -12.36
N GLY A 122 -1.88 -0.78 -13.47
CA GLY A 122 -2.94 -1.21 -14.39
C GLY A 122 -4.29 -1.29 -13.68
N ASN A 123 -4.89 -2.47 -13.65
CA ASN A 123 -6.14 -2.74 -12.95
C ASN A 123 -5.96 -3.16 -11.47
N ILE A 124 -4.72 -3.20 -10.99
CA ILE A 124 -4.41 -3.58 -9.60
C ILE A 124 -4.32 -2.30 -8.77
N THR A 125 -5.20 -2.17 -7.79
CA THR A 125 -5.15 -1.11 -6.79
C THR A 125 -4.94 -1.70 -5.41
N SER A 126 -3.87 -1.32 -4.72
CA SER A 126 -3.68 -1.53 -3.29
C SER A 126 -4.13 -0.28 -2.53
N ALA A 127 -4.97 -0.43 -1.53
CA ALA A 127 -5.51 0.68 -0.76
C ALA A 127 -4.53 1.21 0.26
N GLY A 128 -4.51 2.53 0.48
CA GLY A 128 -3.72 3.13 1.54
C GLY A 128 -4.11 2.59 2.92
N GLY A 129 -3.18 2.54 3.86
CA GLY A 129 -3.41 2.16 5.24
C GLY A 129 -4.22 3.21 5.99
N GLY A 130 -5.05 2.79 6.94
CA GLY A 130 -5.84 3.67 7.79
C GLY A 130 -4.99 4.44 8.79
N GLY A 131 -5.29 5.70 9.05
CA GLY A 131 -4.67 6.48 10.11
C GLY A 131 -5.02 5.95 11.50
N GLY A 132 -4.12 6.09 12.46
CA GLY A 132 -4.36 5.76 13.86
C GLY A 132 -5.37 6.71 14.51
N GLY A 133 -6.23 6.17 15.37
CA GLY A 133 -7.25 6.94 16.09
C GLY A 133 -6.65 7.94 17.07
N SER A 134 -7.32 9.09 17.26
CA SER A 134 -7.06 9.98 18.39
C SER A 134 -7.53 9.35 19.70
N PRO A 135 -7.16 9.89 20.89
CA PRO A 135 -7.71 9.43 22.16
C PRO A 135 -9.24 9.35 22.16
N GLY A 136 -9.79 8.21 22.54
CA GLY A 136 -11.22 7.96 22.57
C GLY A 136 -11.86 7.69 21.20
N ALA A 137 -11.09 7.64 20.11
CA ALA A 137 -11.62 7.45 18.77
C ALA A 137 -11.14 6.14 18.10
N ASN A 138 -11.97 5.65 17.19
CA ASN A 138 -11.64 4.50 16.36
C ASN A 138 -10.47 4.81 15.43
N GLY A 139 -9.70 3.77 15.09
CA GLY A 139 -8.79 3.84 13.96
C GLY A 139 -9.54 3.98 12.63
N LEU A 140 -8.88 4.55 11.62
CA LEU A 140 -9.43 4.67 10.28
C LEU A 140 -9.27 3.37 9.48
N SER A 141 -10.26 3.09 8.63
CA SER A 141 -10.21 1.93 7.74
C SER A 141 -9.22 2.14 6.59
N GLY A 142 -8.71 1.05 6.02
CA GLY A 142 -7.77 1.09 4.90
C GLY A 142 -7.38 -0.29 4.38
N GLY A 143 -6.28 -0.37 3.67
CA GLY A 143 -5.67 -1.64 3.26
C GLY A 143 -5.47 -2.53 4.49
N SER A 144 -4.69 -2.06 5.48
CA SER A 144 -4.88 -2.44 6.89
C SER A 144 -5.45 -1.26 7.65
N GLY A 145 -6.27 -1.52 8.65
CA GLY A 145 -6.86 -0.49 9.50
C GLY A 145 -5.85 0.10 10.49
N GLY A 146 -6.02 1.34 10.89
CA GLY A 146 -5.28 1.96 11.98
C GLY A 146 -5.75 1.45 13.34
N GLY A 147 -4.89 1.46 14.35
CA GLY A 147 -5.22 1.11 15.74
C GLY A 147 -6.17 2.13 16.38
N ALA A 148 -6.92 1.69 17.37
CA ALA A 148 -7.76 2.54 18.22
C ALA A 148 -6.92 3.42 19.14
N GLY A 149 -7.41 4.60 19.46
CA GLY A 149 -6.87 5.40 20.55
C GLY A 149 -7.39 4.94 21.90
N GLN A 150 -6.67 5.26 22.96
CA GLN A 150 -7.10 4.96 24.34
C GLN A 150 -8.41 5.69 24.66
N GLY A 151 -9.43 4.95 25.09
CA GLY A 151 -10.72 5.54 25.47
C GLY A 151 -10.72 5.99 26.92
N ASP A 152 -11.40 7.12 27.18
CA ASP A 152 -11.80 7.55 28.49
C ASP A 152 -13.26 7.14 28.70
N GLY A 153 -13.46 5.98 29.32
CA GLY A 153 -14.79 5.40 29.55
C GLY A 153 -15.45 4.70 28.34
N GLY A 154 -14.74 4.53 27.23
CA GLY A 154 -15.19 3.81 26.04
C GLY A 154 -14.15 2.81 25.53
N PHE A 155 -14.56 1.93 24.62
CA PHE A 155 -13.71 0.93 23.98
C PHE A 155 -13.67 1.15 22.46
N PRO A 156 -12.87 2.12 21.99
CA PRO A 156 -12.76 2.36 20.55
C PRO A 156 -12.22 1.12 19.80
N ASN A 157 -12.67 0.97 18.59
CA ASN A 157 -12.24 -0.13 17.72
C ASN A 157 -11.12 0.31 16.78
N GLY A 158 -10.26 -0.63 16.42
CA GLY A 158 -9.38 -0.45 15.27
C GLY A 158 -10.17 -0.27 13.98
N GLY A 159 -9.57 0.38 13.02
CA GLY A 159 -10.13 0.54 11.69
C GLY A 159 -10.27 -0.80 10.97
N ALA A 160 -11.26 -0.93 10.09
CA ALA A 160 -11.39 -2.12 9.27
C ALA A 160 -10.23 -2.23 8.27
N GLY A 161 -9.70 -3.44 8.11
CA GLY A 161 -8.77 -3.77 7.03
C GLY A 161 -9.50 -4.24 5.78
N ASN A 162 -8.76 -4.51 4.73
CA ASN A 162 -9.27 -4.95 3.43
C ASN A 162 -10.40 -4.04 2.91
N THR A 163 -10.20 -2.73 3.00
CA THR A 163 -11.16 -1.72 2.58
C THR A 163 -10.57 -0.84 1.48
N PRO A 164 -11.13 -0.85 0.25
CA PRO A 164 -12.23 -1.72 -0.19
C PRO A 164 -11.85 -3.21 -0.18
N ALA A 165 -12.87 -4.08 -0.11
CA ALA A 165 -12.65 -5.52 -0.07
C ALA A 165 -12.01 -6.05 -1.36
N THR A 166 -11.01 -6.92 -1.21
CA THR A 166 -10.33 -7.62 -2.31
C THR A 166 -10.18 -9.10 -2.01
N THR A 167 -10.00 -9.89 -3.07
CA THR A 167 -9.64 -11.30 -2.98
C THR A 167 -8.36 -11.52 -3.80
N PRO A 168 -7.28 -12.04 -3.20
CA PRO A 168 -7.04 -12.22 -1.76
C PRO A 168 -7.15 -10.92 -0.95
N VAL A 169 -7.35 -11.04 0.36
CA VAL A 169 -7.38 -9.87 1.26
C VAL A 169 -6.07 -9.08 1.18
N GLN A 170 -6.15 -7.75 1.18
CA GLN A 170 -4.99 -6.87 1.05
C GLN A 170 -4.44 -6.37 2.40
N GLY A 171 -5.10 -6.70 3.52
CA GLY A 171 -4.68 -6.31 4.86
C GLY A 171 -5.73 -6.65 5.92
N PHE A 172 -5.44 -6.32 7.17
CA PHE A 172 -6.22 -6.73 8.34
C PHE A 172 -6.69 -5.52 9.14
N ALA A 173 -7.67 -5.73 10.02
CA ALA A 173 -8.14 -4.71 10.94
C ALA A 173 -7.05 -4.26 11.90
N GLY A 174 -7.11 -3.01 12.33
CA GLY A 174 -6.28 -2.48 13.41
C GLY A 174 -6.67 -3.04 14.78
N GLY A 175 -5.80 -2.87 15.77
CA GLY A 175 -6.06 -3.30 17.14
C GLY A 175 -7.14 -2.45 17.81
N ASN A 176 -7.99 -3.10 18.62
CA ASN A 176 -8.99 -2.43 19.45
C ASN A 176 -8.39 -1.99 20.79
N TYR A 177 -8.95 -0.97 21.39
CA TYR A 177 -8.74 -0.70 22.81
C TYR A 177 -9.67 -1.58 23.65
N THR A 178 -9.14 -2.44 24.50
CA THR A 178 -9.94 -3.46 25.21
C THR A 178 -9.89 -3.38 26.74
N SER A 179 -9.00 -2.56 27.30
CA SER A 179 -8.86 -2.43 28.77
C SER A 179 -8.13 -1.14 29.14
N PRO A 180 -8.38 -0.55 30.31
CA PRO A 180 -7.61 0.57 30.78
C PRO A 180 -6.09 0.26 30.78
N GLY A 181 -5.34 1.03 29.98
CA GLY A 181 -3.88 0.94 29.91
C GLY A 181 -3.27 0.40 28.61
N TYR A 182 -4.06 -0.13 27.67
CA TYR A 182 -3.54 -0.62 26.39
C TYR A 182 -4.30 0.01 25.21
N SER A 183 -3.56 0.68 24.32
CA SER A 183 -4.04 1.14 23.01
C SER A 183 -3.58 0.17 21.92
N GLY A 184 -4.39 -0.04 20.89
CA GLY A 184 -4.07 -0.90 19.74
C GLY A 184 -3.22 -0.21 18.67
#